data_01ce9bcef3e3194e6a9414cf1663ed3c
#
_entry.id   01ce9bcef3e3194e6a9414cf1663ed3c
#
_cell.length_a   1.000
_cell.length_b   1.000
_cell.length_c   1.000
_cell.angle_alpha   90.00
_cell.angle_beta   90.00
_cell.angle_gamma   90.00
#
_symmetry.space_group_name_H-M   'P 1'
#
loop_
_entity.id
_entity.type
_entity.pdbx_description
1 polymer ?
#
loop_
_entity_poly.entity_id
_entity_poly.type
_entity_poly.pdbx_seq_one_letter_code
_entity_poly.pdbx_strand_id
1 'polypeptide(L)'
;GRVIRMAKYTEIVNLGEGVDTTKRLLPEAIHRCVGCVSSYVDHARKEGAEAVVCTLTSAARDAENAPDLGMGLASLGLESMIIPGEIEGALTFLGVSHDFENHRILVADSGGGSTELVVGTLAGQPAAQGAGQQLGGQQLEGQQLDINFVESVELGCRRLTERFNLSSDHPSAEDIDGAHTMAAQMMSEAIGRAQQQCAAPELLVGVG
;
A
#
# COMPACT_ATOMS: atom_id res chain seq x y z
N GLY A 1 -21.91 -1.74 11.54
CA GLY A 1 -22.53 -2.58 10.50
C GLY A 1 -21.56 -3.61 9.95
N ARG A 2 -22.04 -4.74 9.43
CA ARG A 2 -21.20 -5.80 8.86
C ARG A 2 -20.76 -5.40 7.44
N VAL A 3 -19.46 -5.40 7.17
CA VAL A 3 -18.93 -5.26 5.80
C VAL A 3 -19.12 -6.58 5.06
N ILE A 4 -19.72 -6.54 3.87
CA ILE A 4 -19.89 -7.70 3.00
C ILE A 4 -19.13 -7.42 1.70
N ARG A 5 -18.15 -8.28 1.37
CA ARG A 5 -17.44 -8.20 0.10
C ARG A 5 -18.33 -8.76 -1.01
N MET A 6 -18.66 -7.93 -1.99
CA MET A 6 -19.45 -8.34 -3.16
C MET A 6 -18.54 -8.96 -4.23
N ALA A 7 -17.43 -8.27 -4.57
CA ALA A 7 -16.47 -8.71 -5.57
C ALA A 7 -15.07 -8.13 -5.30
N LYS A 8 -14.03 -8.73 -5.89
CA LYS A 8 -12.67 -8.18 -5.97
C LYS A 8 -12.15 -8.41 -7.39
N TYR A 9 -11.69 -7.33 -8.01
CA TYR A 9 -11.01 -7.35 -9.30
C TYR A 9 -9.60 -6.83 -9.12
N THR A 10 -8.63 -7.45 -9.79
CA THR A 10 -7.23 -7.04 -9.75
C THR A 10 -6.64 -7.16 -11.13
N GLU A 11 -5.99 -6.09 -11.61
CA GLU A 11 -5.30 -6.06 -12.90
C GLU A 11 -4.00 -5.29 -12.77
N ILE A 12 -2.91 -5.85 -13.28
CA ILE A 12 -1.60 -5.24 -13.28
C ILE A 12 -1.47 -4.35 -14.52
N VAL A 13 -1.61 -3.05 -14.34
CA VAL A 13 -1.53 -2.06 -15.43
C VAL A 13 -0.15 -1.42 -15.58
N ASN A 14 0.81 -1.79 -14.74
CA ASN A 14 2.18 -1.26 -14.73
C ASN A 14 2.24 0.27 -14.71
N LEU A 15 1.41 0.92 -13.89
CA LEU A 15 1.33 2.38 -13.81
C LEU A 15 2.68 3.02 -13.46
N GLY A 16 3.45 2.38 -12.58
CA GLY A 16 4.77 2.85 -12.12
C GLY A 16 5.93 2.59 -13.08
N GLU A 17 5.67 2.14 -14.31
CA GLU A 17 6.71 1.86 -15.30
C GLU A 17 7.58 3.08 -15.59
N GLY A 18 8.90 2.97 -15.34
CA GLY A 18 9.88 4.04 -15.56
C GLY A 18 9.83 5.20 -14.55
N VAL A 19 8.90 5.22 -13.60
CA VAL A 19 8.71 6.35 -12.67
C VAL A 19 9.90 6.51 -11.74
N ASP A 20 10.53 5.43 -11.29
CA ASP A 20 11.70 5.53 -10.40
C ASP A 20 12.82 6.40 -11.00
N THR A 21 13.04 6.28 -12.32
CA THR A 21 14.09 7.02 -13.04
C THR A 21 13.60 8.36 -13.57
N THR A 22 12.41 8.40 -14.19
CA THR A 22 11.95 9.57 -14.95
C THR A 22 11.16 10.56 -14.12
N LYS A 23 10.67 10.13 -12.94
CA LYS A 23 9.69 10.84 -12.11
C LYS A 23 8.41 11.24 -12.87
N ARG A 24 8.08 10.47 -13.89
CA ARG A 24 6.89 10.72 -14.72
C ARG A 24 6.17 9.43 -15.08
N LEU A 25 4.85 9.47 -15.03
CA LEU A 25 3.98 8.43 -15.57
C LEU A 25 4.03 8.47 -17.11
N LEU A 26 4.19 7.31 -17.72
CA LEU A 26 4.11 7.18 -19.17
C LEU A 26 2.67 7.40 -19.64
N PRO A 27 2.44 8.12 -20.80
CA PRO A 27 1.09 8.30 -21.33
C PRO A 27 0.34 6.98 -21.57
N GLU A 28 1.03 5.95 -22.03
CA GLU A 28 0.49 4.62 -22.27
C GLU A 28 0.08 3.93 -20.97
N ALA A 29 0.86 4.12 -19.88
CA ALA A 29 0.54 3.59 -18.55
C ALA A 29 -0.70 4.28 -17.95
N ILE A 30 -0.81 5.61 -18.12
CA ILE A 30 -2.02 6.37 -17.75
C ILE A 30 -3.22 5.83 -18.54
N HIS A 31 -3.09 5.64 -19.83
CA HIS A 31 -4.20 5.14 -20.67
C HIS A 31 -4.64 3.73 -20.25
N ARG A 32 -3.70 2.81 -19.98
CA ARG A 32 -4.01 1.46 -19.46
C ARG A 32 -4.75 1.54 -18.12
N CYS A 33 -4.26 2.40 -17.20
CA CYS A 33 -4.86 2.58 -15.89
C CYS A 33 -6.29 3.12 -15.97
N VAL A 34 -6.52 4.20 -16.75
CA VAL A 34 -7.85 4.80 -16.92
C VAL A 34 -8.81 3.81 -17.56
N GLY A 35 -8.38 3.03 -18.56
CA GLY A 35 -9.19 1.99 -19.20
C GLY A 35 -9.60 0.88 -18.22
N CYS A 36 -8.66 0.40 -17.39
CA CYS A 36 -8.94 -0.58 -16.35
C CYS A 36 -9.95 -0.03 -15.32
N VAL A 37 -9.70 1.18 -14.81
CA VAL A 37 -10.59 1.82 -13.82
C VAL A 37 -11.98 2.05 -14.40
N SER A 38 -12.10 2.44 -15.70
CA SER A 38 -13.40 2.55 -16.38
C SER A 38 -14.21 1.27 -16.27
N SER A 39 -13.58 0.12 -16.53
CA SER A 39 -14.22 -1.19 -16.41
C SER A 39 -14.69 -1.47 -14.99
N TYR A 40 -13.88 -1.11 -13.99
CA TYR A 40 -14.22 -1.31 -12.57
C TYR A 40 -15.38 -0.42 -12.12
N VAL A 41 -15.41 0.85 -12.58
CA VAL A 41 -16.52 1.77 -12.33
C VAL A 41 -17.82 1.24 -12.92
N ASP A 42 -17.77 0.72 -14.15
CA ASP A 42 -18.93 0.14 -14.81
C ASP A 42 -19.45 -1.10 -14.05
N HIS A 43 -18.56 -1.97 -13.56
CA HIS A 43 -18.95 -3.10 -12.71
C HIS A 43 -19.59 -2.62 -11.41
N ALA A 44 -18.94 -1.69 -10.70
CA ALA A 44 -19.47 -1.15 -9.44
C ALA A 44 -20.88 -0.56 -9.61
N ARG A 45 -21.08 0.23 -10.66
CA ARG A 45 -22.40 0.82 -10.99
C ARG A 45 -23.46 -0.24 -11.31
N LYS A 46 -23.11 -1.28 -12.06
CA LYS A 46 -24.02 -2.41 -12.35
C LYS A 46 -24.44 -3.16 -11.09
N GLU A 47 -23.53 -3.27 -10.11
CA GLU A 47 -23.82 -3.87 -8.80
C GLU A 47 -24.53 -2.90 -7.83
N GLY A 48 -24.87 -1.70 -8.27
CA GLY A 48 -25.65 -0.72 -7.48
C GLY A 48 -24.82 0.12 -6.51
N ALA A 49 -23.50 0.26 -6.73
CA ALA A 49 -22.68 1.14 -5.89
C ALA A 49 -23.15 2.60 -5.99
N GLU A 50 -23.45 3.20 -4.86
CA GLU A 50 -23.88 4.61 -4.74
C GLU A 50 -22.68 5.57 -4.76
N ALA A 51 -21.50 5.11 -4.32
CA ALA A 51 -20.28 5.89 -4.30
C ALA A 51 -19.09 5.03 -4.74
N VAL A 52 -18.12 5.66 -5.40
CA VAL A 52 -16.82 5.07 -5.76
C VAL A 52 -15.72 5.96 -5.21
N VAL A 53 -14.84 5.38 -4.41
CA VAL A 53 -13.65 6.05 -3.89
C VAL A 53 -12.44 5.61 -4.70
N CYS A 54 -11.63 6.56 -5.15
CA CYS A 54 -10.42 6.30 -5.93
C CYS A 54 -9.20 6.84 -5.17
N THR A 55 -8.33 5.94 -4.72
CA THR A 55 -7.06 6.29 -4.08
C THR A 55 -5.89 5.95 -4.99
N LEU A 56 -4.89 6.83 -5.01
CA LEU A 56 -3.64 6.66 -5.74
C LEU A 56 -2.50 6.57 -4.73
N THR A 57 -1.53 5.72 -5.03
CA THR A 57 -0.45 5.37 -4.10
C THR A 57 0.93 5.69 -4.68
N SER A 58 1.95 4.90 -4.37
CA SER A 58 3.37 5.17 -4.65
C SER A 58 3.66 5.73 -6.05
N ALA A 59 3.18 5.10 -7.13
CA ALA A 59 3.49 5.56 -8.49
C ALA A 59 3.00 7.00 -8.77
N ALA A 60 1.86 7.38 -8.20
CA ALA A 60 1.33 8.74 -8.34
C ALA A 60 2.01 9.73 -7.38
N ARG A 61 2.43 9.26 -6.18
CA ARG A 61 3.22 10.09 -5.25
C ARG A 61 4.55 10.51 -5.87
N ASP A 62 5.19 9.59 -6.59
CA ASP A 62 6.54 9.79 -7.14
C ASP A 62 6.54 10.57 -8.46
N ALA A 63 5.41 10.73 -9.11
CA ALA A 63 5.31 11.29 -10.44
C ALA A 63 4.91 12.77 -10.45
N GLU A 64 5.75 13.61 -11.10
CA GLU A 64 5.49 15.04 -11.28
C GLU A 64 4.22 15.32 -12.10
N ASN A 65 3.88 14.40 -13.01
CA ASN A 65 2.68 14.51 -13.85
C ASN A 65 1.49 13.68 -13.37
N ALA A 66 1.42 13.35 -12.08
CA ALA A 66 0.24 12.71 -11.48
C ALA A 66 -1.10 13.43 -11.80
N PRO A 67 -1.14 14.78 -11.98
CA PRO A 67 -2.35 15.46 -12.43
C PRO A 67 -2.91 14.97 -13.77
N ASP A 68 -2.07 14.48 -14.70
CA ASP A 68 -2.52 13.93 -15.98
C ASP A 68 -3.38 12.66 -15.76
N LEU A 69 -2.97 11.79 -14.82
CA LEU A 69 -3.77 10.65 -14.39
C LEU A 69 -5.07 11.10 -13.73
N GLY A 70 -4.99 12.10 -12.84
CA GLY A 70 -6.16 12.68 -12.17
C GLY A 70 -7.20 13.21 -13.17
N MET A 71 -6.78 13.89 -14.23
CA MET A 71 -7.67 14.34 -15.31
C MET A 71 -8.33 13.16 -16.05
N GLY A 72 -7.57 12.10 -16.32
CA GLY A 72 -8.13 10.88 -16.94
C GLY A 72 -9.20 10.24 -16.06
N LEU A 73 -8.97 10.14 -14.75
CA LEU A 73 -9.93 9.58 -13.79
C LEU A 73 -11.16 10.49 -13.62
N ALA A 74 -10.96 11.81 -13.61
CA ALA A 74 -12.06 12.79 -13.53
C ALA A 74 -13.02 12.68 -14.72
N SER A 75 -12.51 12.29 -15.92
CA SER A 75 -13.37 12.04 -17.09
C SER A 75 -14.34 10.86 -16.89
N LEU A 76 -14.05 9.96 -15.94
CA LEU A 76 -14.94 8.86 -15.53
C LEU A 76 -15.91 9.25 -14.40
N GLY A 77 -15.87 10.51 -13.97
CA GLY A 77 -16.65 11.03 -12.86
C GLY A 77 -16.08 10.63 -11.48
N LEU A 78 -14.78 10.36 -11.40
CA LEU A 78 -14.09 10.02 -10.15
C LEU A 78 -13.30 11.21 -9.62
N GLU A 79 -13.41 11.45 -8.34
CA GLU A 79 -12.46 12.27 -7.59
C GLU A 79 -11.38 11.33 -7.03
N SER A 80 -10.13 11.50 -7.52
CA SER A 80 -9.01 10.69 -7.08
C SER A 80 -8.17 11.42 -6.05
N MET A 81 -7.65 10.67 -5.08
CA MET A 81 -6.88 11.16 -3.95
C MET A 81 -5.54 10.45 -3.91
N ILE A 82 -4.42 11.19 -3.94
CA ILE A 82 -3.10 10.61 -3.66
C ILE A 82 -2.96 10.53 -2.15
N ILE A 83 -2.84 9.33 -1.61
CA ILE A 83 -2.69 9.10 -0.17
C ILE A 83 -1.23 8.93 0.22
N PRO A 84 -0.80 9.46 1.40
CA PRO A 84 0.50 9.15 1.98
C PRO A 84 0.69 7.65 2.21
N GLY A 85 1.94 7.17 2.18
CA GLY A 85 2.25 5.76 2.40
C GLY A 85 1.84 5.27 3.78
N GLU A 86 1.92 6.14 4.80
CA GLU A 86 1.48 5.84 6.16
C GLU A 86 -0.04 5.58 6.23
N ILE A 87 -0.82 6.30 5.44
CA ILE A 87 -2.28 6.07 5.34
C ILE A 87 -2.55 4.77 4.58
N GLU A 88 -1.83 4.52 3.48
CA GLU A 88 -1.89 3.26 2.73
C GLU A 88 -1.63 2.06 3.65
N GLY A 89 -0.50 2.09 4.41
CA GLY A 89 -0.15 1.06 5.37
C GLY A 89 -1.18 0.90 6.49
N ALA A 90 -1.71 1.99 7.04
CA ALA A 90 -2.73 1.95 8.08
C ALA A 90 -4.04 1.30 7.59
N LEU A 91 -4.44 1.55 6.35
CA LEU A 91 -5.62 0.93 5.73
C LEU A 91 -5.41 -0.57 5.49
N THR A 92 -4.23 -0.97 5.00
CA THR A 92 -3.87 -2.39 4.85
C THR A 92 -3.85 -3.09 6.21
N PHE A 93 -3.21 -2.46 7.22
CA PHE A 93 -3.19 -2.97 8.59
C PHE A 93 -4.60 -3.19 9.14
N LEU A 94 -5.48 -2.21 8.98
CA LEU A 94 -6.88 -2.33 9.42
C LEU A 94 -7.57 -3.54 8.77
N GLY A 95 -7.37 -3.74 7.46
CA GLY A 95 -7.97 -4.87 6.74
C GLY A 95 -7.47 -6.23 7.22
N VAL A 96 -6.15 -6.33 7.50
CA VAL A 96 -5.48 -7.57 7.94
C VAL A 96 -5.75 -7.88 9.41
N SER A 97 -5.77 -6.86 10.28
CA SER A 97 -5.83 -7.01 11.74
C SER A 97 -7.08 -7.71 12.24
N HIS A 98 -8.16 -7.72 11.46
CA HIS A 98 -9.39 -8.46 11.79
C HIS A 98 -9.20 -9.98 11.86
N ASP A 99 -8.22 -10.52 11.14
CA ASP A 99 -7.89 -11.95 11.17
C ASP A 99 -6.93 -12.29 12.34
N PHE A 100 -6.39 -11.27 13.03
CA PHE A 100 -5.39 -11.40 14.09
C PHE A 100 -5.73 -10.58 15.33
N GLU A 101 -7.01 -10.53 15.71
CA GLU A 101 -7.47 -9.77 16.89
C GLU A 101 -6.69 -10.13 18.15
N ASN A 102 -6.36 -9.13 18.97
CA ASN A 102 -5.62 -9.24 20.22
C ASN A 102 -4.15 -9.69 20.08
N HIS A 103 -3.61 -9.78 18.85
CA HIS A 103 -2.19 -10.00 18.62
C HIS A 103 -1.53 -8.69 18.16
N ARG A 104 -0.30 -8.46 18.66
CA ARG A 104 0.56 -7.44 18.07
C ARG A 104 1.21 -8.03 16.82
N ILE A 105 0.85 -7.50 15.66
CA ILE A 105 1.36 -7.97 14.39
C ILE A 105 2.23 -6.91 13.70
N LEU A 106 3.22 -7.36 12.93
CA LEU A 106 3.89 -6.56 11.91
C LEU A 106 3.28 -6.95 10.55
N VAL A 107 2.64 -6.00 9.91
CA VAL A 107 2.19 -6.15 8.52
C VAL A 107 3.26 -5.56 7.61
N ALA A 108 3.67 -6.32 6.60
CA ALA A 108 4.54 -5.88 5.51
C ALA A 108 3.74 -6.00 4.19
N ASP A 109 3.33 -4.86 3.64
CA ASP A 109 2.59 -4.78 2.37
C ASP A 109 3.55 -4.36 1.27
N SER A 110 3.96 -5.32 0.42
CA SER A 110 4.93 -5.09 -0.64
C SER A 110 4.23 -4.84 -1.97
N GLY A 111 4.19 -3.56 -2.37
CA GLY A 111 3.64 -3.12 -3.64
C GLY A 111 4.68 -3.03 -4.76
N GLY A 112 4.28 -2.34 -5.85
CA GLY A 112 5.16 -2.11 -7.00
C GLY A 112 6.27 -1.09 -6.74
N GLY A 113 5.99 -0.02 -6.02
CA GLY A 113 6.93 1.09 -5.78
C GLY A 113 7.39 1.24 -4.34
N SER A 114 6.55 0.86 -3.37
CA SER A 114 6.84 0.95 -1.93
C SER A 114 6.51 -0.33 -1.20
N THR A 115 6.96 -0.42 0.04
CA THR A 115 6.58 -1.44 1.02
C THR A 115 6.20 -0.74 2.31
N GLU A 116 4.98 -0.93 2.77
CA GLU A 116 4.48 -0.37 4.01
C GLU A 116 4.73 -1.35 5.15
N LEU A 117 5.38 -0.88 6.22
CA LEU A 117 5.60 -1.62 7.46
C LEU A 117 4.73 -1.01 8.56
N VAL A 118 3.87 -1.82 9.15
CA VAL A 118 2.96 -1.36 10.21
C VAL A 118 2.98 -2.31 11.39
N VAL A 119 3.27 -1.82 12.59
CA VAL A 119 3.16 -2.57 13.83
C VAL A 119 1.99 -2.05 14.64
N GLY A 120 1.12 -2.93 15.07
CA GLY A 120 -0.03 -2.53 15.87
C GLY A 120 -0.83 -3.74 16.40
N THR A 121 -1.95 -3.42 17.01
CA THR A 121 -2.91 -4.38 17.56
C THR A 121 -4.33 -3.91 17.29
N LEU A 122 -5.22 -4.81 16.92
CA LEU A 122 -6.66 -4.60 16.96
C LEU A 122 -7.21 -5.31 18.19
N ALA A 123 -7.66 -4.54 19.18
CA ALA A 123 -8.24 -5.09 20.40
C ALA A 123 -9.75 -5.22 20.29
N GLY A 124 -10.31 -6.38 20.59
CA GLY A 124 -11.74 -6.66 20.55
C GLY A 124 -12.55 -6.05 21.72
N GLN A 125 -11.88 -5.59 22.78
CA GLN A 125 -12.46 -4.83 23.90
C GLN A 125 -11.45 -3.75 24.34
N PRO A 126 -11.90 -2.65 24.99
CA PRO A 126 -11.00 -1.59 25.41
C PRO A 126 -9.99 -2.16 26.41
N ALA A 127 -8.75 -2.35 25.97
CA ALA A 127 -7.63 -2.65 26.86
C ALA A 127 -7.39 -1.45 27.75
N ALA A 128 -7.18 -1.70 29.04
CA ALA A 128 -6.83 -0.69 30.02
C ALA A 128 -5.59 0.09 29.52
N GLN A 129 -5.69 1.40 29.59
CA GLN A 129 -4.79 2.45 29.13
C GLN A 129 -3.30 2.10 29.22
N GLY A 130 -2.65 1.94 28.05
CA GLY A 130 -1.21 2.02 27.90
C GLY A 130 -0.88 3.16 26.91
N ALA A 131 0.08 4.01 27.28
CA ALA A 131 0.42 5.23 26.55
C ALA A 131 1.07 4.91 25.19
N GLY A 132 0.26 4.86 24.15
CA GLY A 132 0.71 4.91 22.75
C GLY A 132 0.29 6.25 22.13
N GLN A 133 1.10 6.83 21.26
CA GLN A 133 0.72 8.02 20.51
C GLN A 133 -0.44 7.65 19.58
N GLN A 134 -1.61 8.24 19.82
CA GLN A 134 -2.80 8.08 19.01
C GLN A 134 -2.63 8.81 17.67
N LEU A 135 -2.40 8.09 16.60
CA LEU A 135 -2.75 8.54 15.26
C LEU A 135 -4.26 8.28 15.07
N GLY A 136 -5.10 9.28 15.40
CA GLY A 136 -6.51 9.36 15.09
C GLY A 136 -7.34 8.11 15.46
N GLY A 137 -7.63 7.92 16.76
CA GLY A 137 -8.48 6.82 17.23
C GLY A 137 -9.88 6.89 16.65
N GLN A 138 -10.19 6.07 15.67
CA GLN A 138 -11.57 5.75 15.27
C GLN A 138 -12.02 4.52 16.05
N GLN A 139 -13.06 4.69 16.87
CA GLN A 139 -13.76 3.57 17.48
C GLN A 139 -14.62 2.88 16.40
N LEU A 140 -14.18 1.71 15.96
CA LEU A 140 -15.00 0.80 15.16
C LEU A 140 -15.79 -0.06 16.14
N GLU A 141 -17.05 0.30 16.41
CA GLU A 141 -18.06 -0.47 17.18
C GLU A 141 -17.47 -1.34 18.34
N GLY A 142 -16.74 -0.72 19.29
CA GLY A 142 -16.18 -1.41 20.46
C GLY A 142 -14.82 -2.05 20.25
N GLN A 143 -14.22 -1.94 19.08
CA GLN A 143 -12.84 -2.34 18.80
C GLN A 143 -11.92 -1.11 18.85
N GLN A 144 -10.72 -1.28 19.41
CA GLN A 144 -9.70 -0.25 19.45
C GLN A 144 -8.53 -0.66 18.55
N LEU A 145 -8.28 0.13 17.53
CA LEU A 145 -7.10 0.02 16.68
C LEU A 145 -5.96 0.84 17.30
N ASP A 146 -4.85 0.18 17.59
CA ASP A 146 -3.63 0.80 18.13
C ASP A 146 -2.48 0.54 17.16
N ILE A 147 -2.08 1.57 16.40
CA ILE A 147 -0.92 1.54 15.52
C ILE A 147 0.25 2.18 16.25
N ASN A 148 1.28 1.39 16.52
CA ASN A 148 2.45 1.80 17.26
C ASN A 148 3.61 2.26 16.37
N PHE A 149 3.64 1.79 15.12
CA PHE A 149 4.63 2.14 14.12
C PHE A 149 4.00 2.05 12.73
N VAL A 150 4.31 3.00 11.88
CA VAL A 150 4.00 2.95 10.44
C VAL A 150 5.10 3.65 9.67
N GLU A 151 5.58 3.01 8.63
CA GLU A 151 6.57 3.56 7.70
C GLU A 151 6.33 3.02 6.31
N SER A 152 6.40 3.89 5.30
CA SER A 152 6.45 3.51 3.89
C SER A 152 7.89 3.59 3.41
N VAL A 153 8.43 2.45 3.04
CA VAL A 153 9.79 2.31 2.50
C VAL A 153 9.72 2.34 0.98
N GLU A 154 10.57 3.14 0.33
CA GLU A 154 10.63 3.21 -1.14
C GLU A 154 11.29 1.96 -1.74
N LEU A 155 10.72 0.82 -1.43
CA LEU A 155 11.15 -0.51 -1.82
C LEU A 155 9.94 -1.29 -2.35
N GLY A 156 9.86 -1.47 -3.66
CA GLY A 156 8.78 -2.22 -4.29
C GLY A 156 9.32 -3.14 -5.38
N CYS A 157 8.54 -4.16 -5.73
CA CYS A 157 8.98 -5.18 -6.70
C CYS A 157 9.28 -4.57 -8.07
N ARG A 158 8.48 -3.62 -8.55
CA ARG A 158 8.71 -2.94 -9.83
C ARG A 158 9.96 -2.08 -9.80
N ARG A 159 10.14 -1.30 -8.72
CA ARG A 159 11.33 -0.45 -8.53
C ARG A 159 12.62 -1.26 -8.54
N LEU A 160 12.67 -2.40 -7.81
CA LEU A 160 13.83 -3.31 -7.82
C LEU A 160 14.06 -3.92 -9.20
N THR A 161 12.98 -4.40 -9.84
CA THR A 161 13.05 -5.02 -11.16
C THR A 161 13.68 -4.08 -12.21
N GLU A 162 13.28 -2.81 -12.20
CA GLU A 162 13.82 -1.82 -13.14
C GLU A 162 15.24 -1.40 -12.79
N ARG A 163 15.52 -1.17 -11.50
CA ARG A 163 16.83 -0.70 -11.04
C ARG A 163 17.94 -1.72 -11.27
N PHE A 164 17.64 -3.00 -11.15
CA PHE A 164 18.58 -4.11 -11.31
C PHE A 164 18.31 -4.94 -12.57
N ASN A 165 17.57 -4.41 -13.54
CA ASN A 165 17.28 -5.08 -14.82
C ASN A 165 16.81 -6.54 -14.68
N LEU A 166 16.00 -6.83 -13.63
CA LEU A 166 15.55 -8.21 -13.34
C LEU A 166 14.47 -8.72 -14.29
N SER A 167 13.95 -7.88 -15.21
CA SER A 167 13.00 -8.28 -16.25
C SER A 167 13.66 -8.91 -17.48
N SER A 168 15.00 -8.97 -17.54
CA SER A 168 15.71 -9.68 -18.62
C SER A 168 15.43 -11.17 -18.54
N ASP A 169 15.51 -11.89 -19.68
CA ASP A 169 15.36 -13.35 -19.73
C ASP A 169 16.39 -14.08 -18.84
N HIS A 170 17.54 -13.47 -18.62
CA HIS A 170 18.64 -13.99 -17.81
C HIS A 170 19.25 -12.85 -16.97
N PRO A 171 18.63 -12.48 -15.83
CA PRO A 171 19.26 -11.51 -14.93
C PRO A 171 20.63 -12.01 -14.46
N SER A 172 21.61 -11.13 -14.37
CA SER A 172 22.94 -11.51 -13.89
C SER A 172 22.89 -11.83 -12.38
N ALA A 173 23.82 -12.68 -11.91
CA ALA A 173 23.93 -12.95 -10.47
C ALA A 173 24.25 -11.65 -9.69
N GLU A 174 25.02 -10.73 -10.27
CA GLU A 174 25.34 -9.43 -9.69
C GLU A 174 24.10 -8.56 -9.52
N ASP A 175 23.20 -8.53 -10.50
CA ASP A 175 21.93 -7.79 -10.42
C ASP A 175 21.03 -8.37 -9.33
N ILE A 176 20.91 -9.70 -9.25
CA ILE A 176 20.12 -10.40 -8.23
C ILE A 176 20.69 -10.11 -6.83
N ASP A 177 22.01 -10.26 -6.65
CA ASP A 177 22.68 -10.00 -5.38
C ASP A 177 22.58 -8.52 -4.98
N GLY A 178 22.68 -7.60 -5.95
CA GLY A 178 22.49 -6.17 -5.73
C GLY A 178 21.09 -5.83 -5.25
N ALA A 179 20.08 -6.38 -5.90
CA ALA A 179 18.68 -6.20 -5.50
C ALA A 179 18.40 -6.75 -4.09
N HIS A 180 18.90 -7.97 -3.81
CA HIS A 180 18.79 -8.58 -2.48
C HIS A 180 19.48 -7.75 -1.40
N THR A 181 20.70 -7.29 -1.66
CA THR A 181 21.48 -6.48 -0.71
C THR A 181 20.77 -5.15 -0.41
N MET A 182 20.28 -4.47 -1.43
CA MET A 182 19.53 -3.23 -1.26
C MET A 182 18.25 -3.46 -0.45
N ALA A 183 17.47 -4.48 -0.80
CA ALA A 183 16.23 -4.79 -0.09
C ALA A 183 16.49 -5.14 1.39
N ALA A 184 17.49 -6.00 1.65
CA ALA A 184 17.86 -6.39 3.01
C ALA A 184 18.32 -5.19 3.84
N GLN A 185 19.10 -4.27 3.27
CA GLN A 185 19.55 -3.08 3.97
C GLN A 185 18.36 -2.17 4.32
N MET A 186 17.55 -1.80 3.34
CA MET A 186 16.41 -0.88 3.56
C MET A 186 15.42 -1.44 4.58
N MET A 187 15.10 -2.74 4.48
CA MET A 187 14.22 -3.41 5.43
C MET A 187 14.83 -3.49 6.83
N SER A 188 16.12 -3.78 6.96
CA SER A 188 16.80 -3.82 8.26
C SER A 188 16.81 -2.46 8.95
N GLU A 189 17.00 -1.38 8.19
CA GLU A 189 16.95 -0.01 8.71
C GLU A 189 15.53 0.34 9.21
N ALA A 190 14.49 0.03 8.43
CA ALA A 190 13.11 0.29 8.81
C ALA A 190 12.69 -0.55 10.03
N ILE A 191 13.04 -1.84 10.07
CA ILE A 191 12.80 -2.71 11.23
C ILE A 191 13.56 -2.19 12.46
N GLY A 192 14.79 -1.72 12.29
CA GLY A 192 15.56 -1.11 13.38
C GLY A 192 14.88 0.13 13.97
N ARG A 193 14.23 0.96 13.13
CA ARG A 193 13.42 2.09 13.61
C ARG A 193 12.16 1.62 14.34
N ALA A 194 11.48 0.60 13.84
CA ALA A 194 10.32 0.01 14.52
C ALA A 194 10.69 -0.54 15.92
N GLN A 195 11.80 -1.25 16.03
CA GLN A 195 12.28 -1.81 17.32
C GLN A 195 12.61 -0.74 18.37
N GLN A 196 12.96 0.47 17.95
CA GLN A 196 13.20 1.59 18.86
C GLN A 196 11.91 2.26 19.35
N GLN A 197 10.81 2.11 18.61
CA GLN A 197 9.55 2.82 18.85
C GLN A 197 8.49 1.96 19.55
N CYS A 198 8.51 0.66 19.30
CA CYS A 198 7.48 -0.24 19.82
C CYS A 198 8.04 -1.60 20.26
N ALA A 199 7.25 -2.30 21.07
CA ALA A 199 7.57 -3.66 21.47
C ALA A 199 7.50 -4.63 20.28
N ALA A 200 8.28 -5.72 20.34
CA ALA A 200 8.34 -6.72 19.28
C ALA A 200 6.95 -7.27 18.93
N PRO A 201 6.65 -7.44 17.64
CA PRO A 201 5.44 -8.11 17.19
C PRO A 201 5.51 -9.60 17.50
N GLU A 202 4.36 -10.22 17.70
CA GLU A 202 4.22 -11.67 17.90
C GLU A 202 4.20 -12.42 16.58
N LEU A 203 3.66 -11.77 15.52
CA LEU A 203 3.47 -12.35 14.21
C LEU A 203 3.93 -11.36 13.11
N LEU A 204 4.42 -11.93 12.01
CA LEU A 204 4.68 -11.21 10.76
C LEU A 204 3.64 -11.65 9.72
N VAL A 205 2.97 -10.68 9.10
CA VAL A 205 1.98 -10.90 8.04
C VAL A 205 2.45 -10.21 6.76
N GLY A 206 2.71 -10.98 5.72
CA GLY A 206 3.02 -10.45 4.38
C GLY A 206 1.75 -10.25 3.57
N VAL A 207 1.69 -9.13 2.85
CA VAL A 207 0.64 -8.77 1.90
C VAL A 207 1.31 -8.32 0.59
N GLY A 208 0.64 -8.51 -0.56
CA GLY A 208 1.14 -8.08 -1.86
C GLY A 208 0.35 -8.67 -3.02
#